data_46bc94a6ebd49362dc97fec2c6ff35ee
#
_entry.id   46bc94a6ebd49362dc97fec2c6ff35ee
#
_cell.length_a   1.000
_cell.length_b   1.000
_cell.length_c   1.000
_cell.angle_alpha   90.00
_cell.angle_beta   90.00
_cell.angle_gamma   90.00
#
_symmetry.space_group_name_H-M   'P 1'
#
loop_
_entity.id
_entity.type
_entity.pdbx_description
1 polymer ?
#
loop_
_entity_poly.entity_id
_entity_poly.type
_entity_poly.pdbx_seq_one_letter_code
_entity_poly.pdbx_strand_id
1 'polypeptide(L)' 'MIIGEKSRVLYLKGEKVFLVENKNTIEIRTDLELKKLLVEKYESVMESRYFGKGGVEIVMAGQLDENELLDLVRLSYNLS' A
#
# COMPACT_ATOMS: atom_id res chain seq x y z
N MET A 1 -12.08 -8.20 22.72
CA MET A 1 -11.43 -8.02 22.32
C MET A 1 -10.86 -8.08 21.38
N ILE A 2 -10.75 -7.81 21.14
CA ILE A 2 -10.33 -7.65 20.25
C ILE A 2 -9.76 -7.97 19.52
N ILE A 3 -10.10 -7.96 19.56
CA ILE A 3 -9.70 -8.20 18.47
C ILE A 3 -8.30 -7.83 17.97
N GLY A 4 -7.41 -7.87 18.60
CA GLY A 4 -6.05 -7.47 18.37
C GLY A 4 -5.43 -7.72 17.03
N GLU A 5 -5.78 -8.76 16.40
CA GLU A 5 -5.25 -9.02 15.07
C GLU A 5 -5.67 -7.98 14.05
N LYS A 6 -6.60 -7.14 14.42
CA LYS A 6 -7.09 -6.08 13.55
C LYS A 6 -6.28 -4.81 13.73
N SER A 7 -5.01 -4.88 13.43
CA SER A 7 -4.19 -3.68 13.47
C SER A 7 -4.26 -2.89 12.16
N ARG A 8 -5.26 -3.16 11.35
CA ARG A 8 -5.46 -2.47 10.08
C ARG A 8 -6.08 -1.09 10.31
N VAL A 9 -5.46 -0.07 9.73
CA VAL A 9 -5.95 1.30 9.75
C VAL A 9 -6.20 1.74 8.32
N LEU A 10 -7.37 2.30 8.08
CA LEU A 10 -7.74 2.79 6.74
C LEU A 10 -7.64 4.31 6.70
N TYR A 11 -6.99 4.82 5.67
CA TYR A 11 -6.86 6.26 5.44
C TYR A 11 -7.69 6.64 4.22
N LEU A 12 -8.52 7.66 4.36
CA LEU A 12 -9.47 8.03 3.33
C LEU A 12 -9.17 9.40 2.75
N LYS A 13 -9.43 9.52 1.45
CA LYS A 13 -9.52 10.81 0.75
C LYS A 13 -10.98 10.97 0.37
N GLY A 14 -11.71 11.82 1.09
CA GLY A 14 -13.15 11.87 0.96
C GLY A 14 -13.75 10.54 1.40
N GLU A 15 -14.42 9.85 0.52
CA GLU A 15 -15.04 8.57 0.82
C GLU A 15 -14.23 7.37 0.33
N LYS A 16 -13.09 7.62 -0.31
CA LYS A 16 -12.27 6.57 -0.90
C LYS A 16 -11.04 6.27 -0.08
N VAL A 17 -10.79 5.01 0.15
CA VAL A 17 -9.57 4.56 0.82
C VAL A 17 -8.40 4.68 -0.15
N PHE A 18 -7.32 5.32 0.28
CA PHE A 18 -6.11 5.42 -0.53
C PHE A 18 -4.92 4.73 0.12
N LEU A 19 -5.00 4.40 1.39
CA LEU A 19 -3.92 3.74 2.11
C LEU A 19 -4.51 2.83 3.18
N VAL A 20 -3.99 1.63 3.27
CA VAL A 20 -4.30 0.70 4.35
C VAL A 20 -3.00 0.40 5.08
N GLU A 21 -2.96 0.68 6.36
CA GLU A 21 -1.80 0.40 7.19
C GLU A 21 -2.05 -0.87 7.99
N ASN A 22 -1.23 -1.87 7.77
CA ASN A 22 -1.25 -3.12 8.53
C ASN A 22 -0.10 -3.11 9.53
N LYS A 23 0.04 -4.18 10.30
CA LYS A 23 1.07 -4.26 11.31
C LYS A 23 2.48 -4.08 10.74
N ASN A 24 2.79 -4.78 9.65
CA ASN A 24 4.12 -4.77 9.06
C ASN A 24 4.14 -4.32 7.61
N THR A 25 2.99 -4.00 7.04
CA THR A 25 2.87 -3.64 5.63
C THR A 25 1.95 -2.45 5.46
N ILE A 26 2.08 -1.80 4.31
CA ILE A 26 1.08 -0.83 3.87
C ILE A 26 0.56 -1.26 2.50
N GLU A 27 -0.68 -0.91 2.21
CA GLU A 27 -1.31 -1.19 0.92
C GLU A 27 -1.74 0.14 0.32
N ILE A 28 -1.40 0.36 -0.92
CA ILE A 28 -1.70 1.61 -1.61
C ILE A 28 -2.31 1.32 -2.98
N ARG A 29 -3.00 2.31 -3.52
CA ARG A 29 -3.53 2.24 -4.88
C ARG A 29 -2.43 2.50 -5.88
N THR A 30 -2.45 1.76 -6.98
CA THR A 30 -1.55 2.00 -8.11
C THR A 30 -2.34 1.76 -9.39
N ASP A 31 -1.83 2.28 -10.52
CA ASP A 31 -2.31 1.81 -11.80
C ASP A 31 -1.59 0.49 -12.14
N LEU A 32 -1.99 -0.14 -13.24
CA LEU A 32 -1.46 -1.44 -13.59
C LEU A 32 0.02 -1.39 -13.96
N GLU A 33 0.44 -0.32 -14.63
CA GLU A 33 1.83 -0.19 -15.03
C GLU A 33 2.75 0.01 -13.83
N LEU A 34 2.37 0.88 -12.91
CA LEU A 34 3.16 1.12 -11.70
C LEU A 34 3.23 -0.13 -10.85
N LYS A 35 2.11 -0.83 -10.69
CA LYS A 35 2.08 -2.07 -9.94
C LYS A 35 3.05 -3.08 -10.51
N LYS A 36 3.02 -3.25 -11.82
CA LYS A 36 3.88 -4.20 -12.50
C LYS A 36 5.36 -3.86 -12.29
N LEU A 37 5.70 -2.59 -12.44
CA LEU A 37 7.07 -2.13 -12.21
C LEU A 37 7.53 -2.39 -10.77
N LEU A 38 6.69 -2.06 -9.81
CA LEU A 38 7.05 -2.22 -8.39
C LEU A 38 7.20 -3.68 -8.00
N VAL A 39 6.30 -4.53 -8.46
CA VAL A 39 6.35 -5.96 -8.14
C VAL A 39 7.58 -6.61 -8.76
N GLU A 40 7.96 -6.20 -9.96
CA GLU A 40 9.15 -6.73 -10.62
C GLU A 40 10.43 -6.20 -9.99
N LYS A 41 10.44 -4.94 -9.56
CA LYS A 41 11.64 -4.30 -9.04
C LYS A 41 11.96 -4.68 -7.61
N TYR A 42 10.95 -4.86 -6.77
CA TYR A 42 11.12 -5.09 -5.34
C TYR A 42 10.44 -6.37 -4.90
N GLU A 43 11.19 -7.25 -4.25
CA GLU A 43 10.63 -8.48 -3.70
C GLU A 43 9.67 -8.21 -2.53
N SER A 44 9.83 -7.07 -1.86
CA SER A 44 8.99 -6.68 -0.75
C SER A 44 7.63 -6.10 -1.17
N VAL A 45 7.38 -6.00 -2.47
CA VAL A 45 6.13 -5.49 -3.02
C VAL A 45 5.34 -6.61 -3.66
N MET A 46 4.06 -6.71 -3.31
CA MET A 46 3.18 -7.76 -3.81
C MET A 46 1.81 -7.17 -4.11
N GLU A 47 0.94 -7.95 -4.71
CA GLU A 47 -0.42 -7.50 -4.99
C GLU A 47 -1.15 -7.21 -3.67
N SER A 48 -1.89 -6.09 -3.64
CA SER A 48 -2.66 -5.71 -2.47
C SER A 48 -3.82 -6.67 -2.24
N ARG A 49 -3.98 -7.10 -1.00
CA ARG A 49 -5.14 -7.90 -0.62
C ARG A 49 -6.40 -7.03 -0.56
N TYR A 50 -6.25 -5.78 -0.18
CA TYR A 50 -7.38 -4.86 -0.07
C TYR A 50 -7.81 -4.30 -1.42
N PHE A 51 -6.86 -3.79 -2.20
CA PHE A 51 -7.15 -3.16 -3.49
C PHE A 51 -7.16 -4.15 -4.65
N GLY A 52 -6.66 -5.36 -4.43
CA GLY A 52 -6.57 -6.36 -5.49
C GLY A 52 -5.69 -5.89 -6.64
N LYS A 53 -6.23 -5.97 -7.83
CA LYS A 53 -5.48 -5.58 -9.04
C LYS A 53 -5.16 -4.09 -9.10
N GLY A 54 -5.87 -3.29 -8.31
CA GLY A 54 -5.68 -1.84 -8.30
C GLY A 54 -4.68 -1.33 -7.29
N GLY A 55 -3.85 -2.19 -6.71
CA GLY A 55 -2.89 -1.74 -5.73
C GLY A 55 -1.80 -2.73 -5.40
N VAL A 56 -0.93 -2.32 -4.49
CA VAL A 56 0.18 -3.16 -4.01
C VAL A 56 0.25 -3.12 -2.49
N GLU A 57 0.81 -4.18 -1.94
CA GLU A 57 1.12 -4.28 -0.51
C GLU A 57 2.64 -4.28 -0.37
N ILE A 58 3.16 -3.43 0.49
CA ILE A 58 4.59 -3.20 0.64
C ILE A 58 5.02 -3.52 2.06
N VAL A 59 6.03 -4.37 2.21
CA VAL A 59 6.61 -4.67 3.52
C VAL A 59 7.43 -3.45 3.95
N MET A 60 7.05 -2.85 5.08
CA MET A 60 7.68 -1.60 5.53
C MET A 60 9.14 -1.74 5.90
N ALA A 61 9.55 -2.90 6.36
CA ALA A 61 10.94 -3.18 6.71
C ALA A 61 11.73 -3.75 5.53
N GLY A 62 11.23 -3.58 4.32
CA GLY A 62 11.82 -4.16 3.12
C GLY A 62 12.81 -3.25 2.42
N GLN A 63 12.82 -3.32 1.10
CA GLN A 63 13.81 -2.66 0.26
C GLN A 63 13.59 -1.17 0.06
N LEU A 64 12.38 -0.68 0.31
CA LEU A 64 12.03 0.73 0.10
C LEU A 64 12.33 1.53 1.35
N ASP A 65 12.99 2.68 1.18
CA ASP A 65 13.22 3.57 2.31
C ASP A 65 11.99 4.43 2.58
N GLU A 66 12.05 5.22 3.65
CA GLU A 66 10.92 6.04 4.08
C GLU A 66 10.50 7.06 3.01
N ASN A 67 11.47 7.67 2.34
CA ASN A 67 11.15 8.66 1.30
C ASN A 67 10.46 8.03 0.11
N GLU A 68 10.90 6.86 -0.30
CA GLU A 68 10.26 6.13 -1.38
C GLU A 68 8.84 5.72 -1.03
N LEU A 69 8.62 5.27 0.22
CA LEU A 69 7.29 4.92 0.70
C LEU A 69 6.37 6.13 0.70
N LEU A 70 6.86 7.28 1.16
CA LEU A 70 6.07 8.51 1.18
C LEU A 70 5.69 8.96 -0.22
N ASP A 71 6.60 8.84 -1.18
CA ASP A 71 6.30 9.20 -2.57
C ASP A 71 5.20 8.31 -3.14
N LEU A 72 5.23 7.02 -2.83
CA LEU A 72 4.22 6.08 -3.28
C LEU A 72 2.86 6.36 -2.62
N VAL A 73 2.87 6.74 -1.35
CA VAL A 73 1.64 7.11 -0.64
C VAL A 73 1.01 8.35 -1.28
N ARG A 74 1.82 9.34 -1.62
CA ARG A 74 1.34 10.54 -2.31
C ARG A 74 0.74 10.21 -3.67
N LEU A 75 1.38 9.31 -4.39
CA LEU A 75 0.87 8.87 -5.68
C LEU A 75 -0.48 8.18 -5.52
N SER A 76 -0.61 7.33 -4.53
CA SER A 76 -1.87 6.67 -4.22
C SER A 76 -2.95 7.68 -3.89
N TYR A 77 -2.62 8.68 -3.08
CA TYR A 77 -3.56 9.74 -2.75
C TYR A 77 -4.05 10.47 -4.00
N ASN A 78 -3.14 10.75 -4.92
CA ASN A 78 -3.50 11.44 -6.17
C ASN A 78 -4.35 10.58 -7.10
N LEU A 79 -4.17 9.26 -7.05
CA LEU A 79 -4.97 8.33 -7.85
C LEU A 79 -6.38 8.13 -7.31
N SER A 80 -6.60 8.50 -6.09
CA SER A 80 -7.90 8.37 -5.43
C SER A 80 -8.68 9.67 -5.50
#